data_d1c3a99f7c965965a9a0eb2ffc697107
#
_entry.id   d1c3a99f7c965965a9a0eb2ffc697107
#
_cell.length_a   1.000
_cell.length_b   1.000
_cell.length_c   1.000
_cell.angle_alpha   90.00
_cell.angle_beta   90.00
_cell.angle_gamma   90.00
#
_symmetry.space_group_name_H-M   'P 1'
#
loop_
_entity.id
_entity.type
_entity.pdbx_description
1 polymer ?
#
loop_
_entity_poly.entity_id
_entity_poly.type
_entity_poly.pdbx_seq_one_letter_code
_entity_poly.pdbx_strand_id
1 'polypeptide(L)'
;GSRIGQPGGPQQTHPATLAALLFVTSESTLATNSNLFSQFYSLLNYSTTKQMIQGSRHKEIIMKMISQLVLKETSKTTHYYPIMLTLNYDMKSTGLTLGRRLLKTQPTSFSTTQYAAIAIARFGDQDDIPLLLPHLKNVTVCHTWSNPQIQPGVIKTQVRDVILALLIHMTKQDHKEYGFELLRATPTTLFHTYTCGFTKEEKREAAHAKWASWYEKNKPE
;
A
#
# COMPACT_ATOMS: atom_id res chain seq x y z
N GLY A 1 7.92 44.33 20.96
CA GLY A 1 8.21 43.23 20.07
C GLY A 1 6.97 42.32 19.94
N SER A 2 6.19 42.56 18.86
CA SER A 2 4.99 41.76 18.55
C SER A 2 5.41 40.34 18.12
N ARG A 3 4.98 39.34 18.85
CA ARG A 3 5.07 37.95 18.43
C ARG A 3 4.06 37.72 17.32
N ILE A 4 4.53 37.59 16.10
CA ILE A 4 3.74 37.11 14.97
C ILE A 4 3.35 35.66 15.30
N GLY A 5 2.04 35.39 15.36
CA GLY A 5 1.49 34.09 15.69
C GLY A 5 2.01 33.01 14.77
N GLN A 6 2.47 31.89 15.32
CA GLN A 6 2.77 30.68 14.57
C GLN A 6 1.51 30.24 13.81
N PRO A 7 1.63 29.79 12.55
CA PRO A 7 0.51 29.22 11.83
C PRO A 7 0.00 28.00 12.64
N GLY A 8 -1.30 28.00 12.92
CA GLY A 8 -1.94 26.99 13.75
C GLY A 8 -1.61 25.59 13.28
N GLY A 9 -1.29 24.70 14.22
CA GLY A 9 -1.16 23.28 13.96
C GLY A 9 -2.41 22.73 13.25
N PRO A 10 -2.36 21.50 12.68
CA PRO A 10 -3.43 20.97 11.87
C PRO A 10 -4.75 21.10 12.61
N GLN A 11 -5.68 21.90 12.05
CA GLN A 11 -7.01 22.09 12.62
C GLN A 11 -7.65 20.71 12.77
N GLN A 12 -7.99 20.35 14.01
CA GLN A 12 -8.74 19.12 14.28
C GLN A 12 -10.08 19.21 13.54
N THR A 13 -10.24 18.40 12.50
CA THR A 13 -11.49 18.34 11.76
C THR A 13 -12.57 17.82 12.73
N HIS A 14 -13.64 18.60 12.90
CA HIS A 14 -14.74 18.17 13.76
C HIS A 14 -15.41 16.90 13.19
N PRO A 15 -15.79 15.89 13.99
CA PRO A 15 -16.41 14.65 13.51
C PRO A 15 -17.62 14.85 12.60
N ALA A 16 -18.46 15.86 12.87
CA ALA A 16 -19.60 16.20 12.03
C ALA A 16 -19.18 16.72 10.65
N THR A 17 -18.10 17.50 10.57
CA THR A 17 -17.55 17.97 9.29
C THR A 17 -17.02 16.80 8.47
N LEU A 18 -16.33 15.85 9.09
CA LEU A 18 -15.88 14.64 8.42
C LEU A 18 -17.04 13.80 7.91
N ALA A 19 -18.08 13.59 8.72
CA ALA A 19 -19.28 12.86 8.33
C ALA A 19 -20.01 13.53 7.16
N ALA A 20 -20.14 14.86 7.20
CA ALA A 20 -20.75 15.64 6.09
C ALA A 20 -19.93 15.53 4.80
N LEU A 21 -18.59 15.62 4.89
CA LEU A 21 -17.70 15.45 3.74
C LEU A 21 -17.79 14.03 3.17
N LEU A 22 -17.82 13.00 4.02
CA LEU A 22 -18.01 11.62 3.61
C LEU A 22 -19.35 11.42 2.91
N PHE A 23 -20.43 11.97 3.45
CA PHE A 23 -21.75 11.89 2.86
C PHE A 23 -21.79 12.55 1.48
N VAL A 24 -21.35 13.80 1.39
CA VAL A 24 -21.32 14.55 0.13
C VAL A 24 -20.46 13.85 -0.93
N THR A 25 -19.27 13.32 -0.55
CA THR A 25 -18.40 12.62 -1.49
C THR A 25 -18.92 11.24 -1.88
N SER A 26 -19.69 10.58 -1.02
CA SER A 26 -20.29 9.26 -1.33
C SER A 26 -21.45 9.35 -2.30
N GLU A 27 -22.19 10.46 -2.30
CA GLU A 27 -23.42 10.66 -3.10
C GLU A 27 -23.17 11.42 -4.41
N SER A 28 -22.12 12.22 -4.48
CA SER A 28 -21.95 13.18 -5.58
C SER A 28 -21.10 12.67 -6.74
N THR A 29 -21.36 13.22 -7.94
CA THR A 29 -20.49 13.21 -9.12
C THR A 29 -19.15 13.94 -8.90
N LEU A 30 -18.91 14.49 -7.70
CA LEU A 30 -17.63 15.06 -7.28
C LEU A 30 -16.48 14.04 -7.27
N ALA A 31 -16.80 12.76 -7.36
CA ALA A 31 -15.87 11.67 -7.61
C ALA A 31 -14.96 11.86 -8.84
N THR A 32 -15.28 12.80 -9.72
CA THR A 32 -14.46 13.11 -10.91
C THR A 32 -13.39 14.18 -10.67
N ASN A 33 -13.41 14.89 -9.53
CA ASN A 33 -12.43 15.91 -9.22
C ASN A 33 -11.24 15.33 -8.42
N SER A 34 -10.16 14.98 -9.12
CA SER A 34 -8.95 14.35 -8.54
C SER A 34 -8.32 15.14 -7.38
N ASN A 35 -8.39 16.46 -7.40
CA ASN A 35 -7.79 17.32 -6.36
C ASN A 35 -8.58 17.23 -5.04
N LEU A 36 -9.91 17.24 -5.10
CA LEU A 36 -10.75 17.11 -3.90
C LEU A 36 -10.58 15.72 -3.27
N PHE A 37 -10.53 14.67 -4.08
CA PHE A 37 -10.26 13.32 -3.59
C PHE A 37 -8.90 13.20 -2.94
N SER A 38 -7.85 13.75 -3.55
CA SER A 38 -6.50 13.73 -2.98
C SER A 38 -6.45 14.43 -1.60
N GLN A 39 -7.08 15.61 -1.49
CA GLN A 39 -7.16 16.32 -0.20
C GLN A 39 -7.97 15.53 0.84
N PHE A 40 -9.06 14.92 0.43
CA PHE A 40 -9.89 14.11 1.32
C PHE A 40 -9.16 12.85 1.80
N TYR A 41 -8.46 12.14 0.91
CA TYR A 41 -7.62 11.00 1.29
C TYR A 41 -6.48 11.43 2.23
N SER A 42 -5.88 12.59 2.01
CA SER A 42 -4.89 13.15 2.93
C SER A 42 -5.47 13.39 4.31
N LEU A 43 -6.68 13.98 4.38
CA LEU A 43 -7.38 14.21 5.64
C LEU A 43 -7.63 12.89 6.40
N LEU A 44 -8.10 11.85 5.72
CA LEU A 44 -8.34 10.55 6.31
C LEU A 44 -7.05 9.86 6.80
N ASN A 45 -5.89 10.19 6.22
CA ASN A 45 -4.60 9.62 6.62
C ASN A 45 -3.96 10.32 7.84
N TYR A 46 -4.47 11.47 8.30
CA TYR A 46 -3.95 12.08 9.52
C TYR A 46 -4.22 11.17 10.74
N SER A 47 -3.21 11.05 11.59
CA SER A 47 -3.30 10.24 12.83
C SER A 47 -4.44 10.70 13.73
N THR A 48 -4.67 12.02 13.85
CA THR A 48 -5.77 12.61 14.62
C THR A 48 -7.14 12.21 14.07
N THR A 49 -7.33 12.24 12.73
CA THR A 49 -8.56 11.79 12.08
C THR A 49 -8.79 10.30 12.31
N LYS A 50 -7.74 9.49 12.17
CA LYS A 50 -7.81 8.05 12.43
C LYS A 50 -8.22 7.75 13.87
N GLN A 51 -7.59 8.40 14.85
CA GLN A 51 -7.95 8.23 16.26
C GLN A 51 -9.40 8.65 16.53
N MET A 52 -9.84 9.78 15.98
CA MET A 52 -11.21 10.26 16.10
C MET A 52 -12.22 9.25 15.52
N ILE A 53 -11.97 8.68 14.36
CA ILE A 53 -12.83 7.66 13.75
C ILE A 53 -12.86 6.41 14.63
N GLN A 54 -11.69 5.92 15.06
CA GLN A 54 -11.58 4.71 15.87
C GLN A 54 -12.24 4.82 17.23
N GLY A 55 -12.22 6.01 17.86
CA GLY A 55 -12.88 6.32 19.13
C GLY A 55 -14.37 6.68 18.99
N SER A 56 -14.89 6.83 17.78
CA SER A 56 -16.29 7.23 17.55
C SER A 56 -17.25 6.08 17.81
N ARG A 57 -18.39 6.39 18.48
CA ARG A 57 -19.54 5.47 18.59
C ARG A 57 -20.15 5.11 17.22
N HIS A 58 -19.87 5.90 16.17
CA HIS A 58 -20.33 5.69 14.79
C HIS A 58 -19.25 5.10 13.88
N LYS A 59 -18.20 4.52 14.45
CA LYS A 59 -17.07 3.96 13.71
C LYS A 59 -17.51 3.06 12.54
N GLU A 60 -18.41 2.13 12.77
CA GLU A 60 -18.85 1.17 11.75
C GLU A 60 -19.51 1.86 10.54
N ILE A 61 -20.37 2.87 10.82
CA ILE A 61 -21.04 3.64 9.76
C ILE A 61 -19.99 4.43 8.96
N ILE A 62 -19.07 5.11 9.65
CA ILE A 62 -17.99 5.87 8.99
C ILE A 62 -17.12 4.96 8.15
N MET A 63 -16.73 3.79 8.66
CA MET A 63 -15.93 2.81 7.92
C MET A 63 -16.67 2.27 6.69
N LYS A 64 -17.98 2.05 6.78
CA LYS A 64 -18.82 1.66 5.63
C LYS A 64 -18.85 2.75 4.56
N MET A 65 -18.99 4.03 4.95
CA MET A 65 -18.95 5.17 4.03
C MET A 65 -17.59 5.29 3.33
N ILE A 66 -16.47 5.16 4.09
CA ILE A 66 -15.12 5.15 3.53
C ILE A 66 -14.96 3.98 2.53
N SER A 67 -15.47 2.79 2.88
CA SER A 67 -15.43 1.62 1.98
C SER A 67 -16.15 1.89 0.66
N GLN A 68 -17.36 2.45 0.72
CA GLN A 68 -18.13 2.80 -0.48
C GLN A 68 -17.40 3.83 -1.33
N LEU A 69 -16.84 4.88 -0.71
CA LEU A 69 -16.04 5.89 -1.39
C LEU A 69 -14.85 5.28 -2.13
N VAL A 70 -14.06 4.46 -1.42
CA VAL A 70 -12.87 3.80 -1.96
C VAL A 70 -13.21 2.89 -3.15
N LEU A 71 -14.32 2.15 -3.08
CA LEU A 71 -14.74 1.24 -4.15
C LEU A 71 -15.36 1.95 -5.37
N LYS A 72 -15.97 3.13 -5.16
CA LYS A 72 -16.48 3.98 -6.24
C LYS A 72 -15.39 4.75 -6.99
N GLU A 73 -14.25 5.00 -6.35
CA GLU A 73 -13.15 5.77 -6.95
C GLU A 73 -12.66 5.13 -8.25
N THR A 74 -12.78 5.87 -9.34
CA THR A 74 -12.38 5.43 -10.68
C THR A 74 -11.23 6.25 -11.27
N SER A 75 -10.78 7.31 -10.58
CA SER A 75 -9.69 8.17 -11.06
C SER A 75 -8.38 7.40 -11.17
N LYS A 76 -7.80 7.36 -12.36
CA LYS A 76 -6.50 6.71 -12.60
C LYS A 76 -5.34 7.35 -11.83
N THR A 77 -5.47 8.63 -11.47
CA THR A 77 -4.40 9.41 -10.83
C THR A 77 -4.32 9.19 -9.32
N THR A 78 -5.38 8.67 -8.69
CA THR A 78 -5.47 8.55 -7.23
C THR A 78 -5.56 7.10 -6.75
N HIS A 79 -5.38 6.10 -7.60
CA HIS A 79 -5.55 4.68 -7.27
C HIS A 79 -4.71 4.21 -6.07
N TYR A 80 -3.55 4.77 -5.86
CA TYR A 80 -2.70 4.39 -4.73
C TYR A 80 -3.23 4.92 -3.38
N TYR A 81 -3.88 6.09 -3.33
CA TYR A 81 -4.46 6.62 -2.09
C TYR A 81 -5.62 5.78 -1.56
N PRO A 82 -6.60 5.36 -2.38
CA PRO A 82 -7.67 4.49 -1.93
C PRO A 82 -7.17 3.18 -1.33
N ILE A 83 -6.24 2.51 -1.99
CA ILE A 83 -5.70 1.25 -1.49
C ILE A 83 -4.89 1.46 -0.20
N MET A 84 -4.17 2.57 -0.07
CA MET A 84 -3.44 2.93 1.14
C MET A 84 -4.38 3.17 2.33
N LEU A 85 -5.56 3.76 2.11
CA LEU A 85 -6.58 3.89 3.15
C LEU A 85 -7.03 2.52 3.67
N THR A 86 -7.24 1.54 2.78
CA THR A 86 -7.66 0.21 3.22
C THR A 86 -6.62 -0.45 4.12
N LEU A 87 -5.34 -0.24 3.84
CA LEU A 87 -4.24 -0.71 4.68
C LEU A 87 -4.18 0.02 6.03
N ASN A 88 -4.33 1.36 6.01
CA ASN A 88 -4.24 2.20 7.20
C ASN A 88 -5.38 1.96 8.18
N TYR A 89 -6.57 1.64 7.68
CA TYR A 89 -7.77 1.39 8.47
C TYR A 89 -8.09 -0.08 8.67
N ASP A 90 -7.23 -0.98 8.21
CA ASP A 90 -7.39 -2.44 8.29
C ASP A 90 -8.70 -2.96 7.67
N MET A 91 -9.05 -2.41 6.50
CA MET A 91 -10.30 -2.69 5.79
C MET A 91 -10.14 -3.92 4.89
N LYS A 92 -10.07 -5.12 5.48
CA LYS A 92 -9.74 -6.38 4.80
C LYS A 92 -10.54 -6.60 3.52
N SER A 93 -11.85 -6.67 3.59
CA SER A 93 -12.72 -6.96 2.44
C SER A 93 -12.58 -5.91 1.32
N THR A 94 -12.59 -4.62 1.70
CA THR A 94 -12.45 -3.51 0.74
C THR A 94 -11.06 -3.53 0.08
N GLY A 95 -10.01 -3.76 0.88
CA GLY A 95 -8.63 -3.84 0.41
C GLY A 95 -8.43 -4.98 -0.59
N LEU A 96 -8.98 -6.18 -0.31
CA LEU A 96 -8.93 -7.31 -1.24
C LEU A 96 -9.67 -7.01 -2.54
N THR A 97 -10.91 -6.51 -2.44
CA THR A 97 -11.71 -6.18 -3.62
C THR A 97 -10.99 -5.18 -4.51
N LEU A 98 -10.46 -4.11 -3.91
CA LEU A 98 -9.74 -3.07 -4.66
C LEU A 98 -8.40 -3.59 -5.19
N GLY A 99 -7.62 -4.30 -4.37
CA GLY A 99 -6.32 -4.86 -4.76
C GLY A 99 -6.43 -5.83 -5.93
N ARG A 100 -7.38 -6.78 -5.87
CA ARG A 100 -7.67 -7.72 -6.95
C ARG A 100 -8.09 -7.00 -8.23
N ARG A 101 -8.96 -5.97 -8.13
CA ARG A 101 -9.37 -5.17 -9.28
C ARG A 101 -8.18 -4.44 -9.92
N LEU A 102 -7.35 -3.79 -9.10
CA LEU A 102 -6.20 -3.02 -9.58
C LEU A 102 -5.17 -3.89 -10.28
N LEU A 103 -4.77 -5.02 -9.71
CA LEU A 103 -3.77 -5.91 -10.34
C LEU A 103 -4.28 -6.54 -11.62
N LYS A 104 -5.58 -6.88 -11.72
CA LYS A 104 -6.18 -7.38 -12.97
C LYS A 104 -6.16 -6.36 -14.11
N THR A 105 -6.24 -5.06 -13.81
CA THR A 105 -6.21 -3.98 -14.81
C THR A 105 -4.79 -3.59 -15.24
N GLN A 106 -3.77 -4.25 -14.73
CA GLN A 106 -2.35 -3.98 -15.01
C GLN A 106 -2.00 -2.49 -14.85
N PRO A 107 -1.97 -1.98 -13.62
CA PRO A 107 -1.75 -0.57 -13.38
C PRO A 107 -0.39 -0.11 -13.91
N THR A 108 -0.35 1.05 -14.55
CA THR A 108 0.87 1.65 -15.10
C THR A 108 1.75 2.29 -14.02
N SER A 109 1.17 2.59 -12.85
CA SER A 109 1.88 3.21 -11.72
C SER A 109 2.52 2.13 -10.84
N PHE A 110 3.82 2.25 -10.61
CA PHE A 110 4.53 1.35 -9.66
C PHE A 110 3.96 1.45 -8.24
N SER A 111 3.55 2.63 -7.79
CA SER A 111 2.93 2.80 -6.46
C SER A 111 1.61 2.04 -6.36
N THR A 112 0.76 2.12 -7.39
CA THR A 112 -0.50 1.39 -7.44
C THR A 112 -0.26 -0.12 -7.40
N THR A 113 0.70 -0.62 -8.19
CA THR A 113 1.08 -2.04 -8.19
C THR A 113 1.54 -2.51 -6.81
N GLN A 114 2.44 -1.75 -6.17
CA GLN A 114 2.96 -2.10 -4.85
C GLN A 114 1.88 -2.17 -3.79
N TYR A 115 1.07 -1.11 -3.65
CA TYR A 115 0.05 -1.07 -2.60
C TYR A 115 -1.09 -2.06 -2.84
N ALA A 116 -1.44 -2.33 -4.10
CA ALA A 116 -2.40 -3.39 -4.44
C ALA A 116 -1.86 -4.78 -4.06
N ALA A 117 -0.61 -5.06 -4.39
CA ALA A 117 0.04 -6.32 -4.01
C ALA A 117 0.18 -6.47 -2.48
N ILE A 118 0.53 -5.38 -1.76
CA ILE A 118 0.58 -5.38 -0.29
C ILE A 118 -0.80 -5.68 0.31
N ALA A 119 -1.87 -5.09 -0.23
CA ALA A 119 -3.22 -5.35 0.27
C ALA A 119 -3.62 -6.82 0.08
N ILE A 120 -3.26 -7.41 -1.07
CA ILE A 120 -3.48 -8.84 -1.33
C ILE A 120 -2.65 -9.70 -0.37
N ALA A 121 -1.36 -9.43 -0.23
CA ALA A 121 -0.50 -10.22 0.64
C ALA A 121 -0.87 -10.14 2.13
N ARG A 122 -1.43 -8.98 2.56
CA ARG A 122 -1.85 -8.78 3.94
C ARG A 122 -3.21 -9.35 4.27
N PHE A 123 -4.14 -9.26 3.33
CA PHE A 123 -5.56 -9.55 3.57
C PHE A 123 -6.06 -10.81 2.89
N GLY A 124 -5.37 -11.28 1.86
CA GLY A 124 -5.68 -12.46 1.06
C GLY A 124 -5.03 -13.73 1.57
N ASP A 125 -4.96 -14.70 0.71
CA ASP A 125 -4.39 -16.02 0.95
C ASP A 125 -3.61 -16.51 -0.28
N GLN A 126 -3.25 -17.79 -0.30
CA GLN A 126 -2.44 -18.37 -1.37
C GLN A 126 -3.17 -18.43 -2.72
N ASP A 127 -4.51 -18.42 -2.73
CA ASP A 127 -5.30 -18.38 -3.97
C ASP A 127 -5.13 -17.07 -4.75
N ASP A 128 -4.63 -16.03 -4.08
CA ASP A 128 -4.33 -14.74 -4.70
C ASP A 128 -2.92 -14.67 -5.33
N ILE A 129 -2.05 -15.64 -5.08
CA ILE A 129 -0.68 -15.67 -5.64
C ILE A 129 -0.65 -15.46 -7.16
N PRO A 130 -1.52 -16.09 -7.97
CA PRO A 130 -1.53 -15.91 -9.42
C PRO A 130 -1.68 -14.45 -9.88
N LEU A 131 -2.28 -13.59 -9.06
CA LEU A 131 -2.41 -12.15 -9.38
C LEU A 131 -1.08 -11.39 -9.25
N LEU A 132 -0.14 -11.88 -8.45
CA LEU A 132 1.15 -11.25 -8.21
C LEU A 132 2.22 -11.73 -9.21
N LEU A 133 2.13 -12.97 -9.71
CA LEU A 133 3.15 -13.59 -10.57
C LEU A 133 3.54 -12.76 -11.80
N PRO A 134 2.59 -12.13 -12.55
CA PRO A 134 2.95 -11.32 -13.71
C PRO A 134 3.89 -10.15 -13.38
N HIS A 135 3.81 -9.64 -12.14
CA HIS A 135 4.59 -8.48 -11.69
C HIS A 135 6.01 -8.83 -11.24
N LEU A 136 6.38 -10.12 -11.15
CA LEU A 136 7.77 -10.56 -10.94
C LEU A 136 8.71 -10.20 -12.11
N LYS A 137 8.16 -9.80 -13.25
CA LYS A 137 8.92 -9.34 -14.42
C LYS A 137 9.12 -7.82 -14.44
N ASN A 138 8.54 -7.08 -13.48
CA ASN A 138 8.55 -5.61 -13.49
C ASN A 138 9.85 -5.08 -12.86
N VAL A 139 10.80 -4.71 -13.71
CA VAL A 139 12.12 -4.16 -13.34
C VAL A 139 12.12 -2.65 -13.07
N THR A 140 10.96 -2.01 -13.08
CA THR A 140 10.85 -0.56 -12.79
C THR A 140 11.41 -0.27 -11.39
N VAL A 141 12.37 0.64 -11.31
CA VAL A 141 12.91 1.12 -10.03
C VAL A 141 11.85 1.98 -9.34
N CYS A 142 11.41 1.54 -8.18
CA CYS A 142 10.38 2.21 -7.40
C CYS A 142 10.94 3.00 -6.21
N HIS A 143 12.11 2.61 -5.70
CA HIS A 143 12.82 3.34 -4.65
C HIS A 143 14.32 3.34 -4.91
N THR A 144 14.95 4.46 -4.54
CA THR A 144 16.40 4.63 -4.56
C THR A 144 16.81 5.25 -3.24
N TRP A 145 17.73 4.60 -2.52
CA TRP A 145 18.19 5.07 -1.23
C TRP A 145 19.63 4.65 -0.96
N SER A 146 20.27 5.28 0.01
CA SER A 146 21.61 4.94 0.44
C SER A 146 21.68 4.92 1.96
N ASN A 147 22.47 4.00 2.50
CA ASN A 147 22.85 3.98 3.90
C ASN A 147 24.33 3.60 4.01
N PRO A 148 25.22 4.58 4.15
CA PRO A 148 26.66 4.35 4.21
C PRO A 148 27.11 3.39 5.33
N GLN A 149 26.31 3.26 6.39
CA GLN A 149 26.60 2.35 7.51
C GLN A 149 26.31 0.87 7.18
N ILE A 150 25.40 0.63 6.23
CA ILE A 150 25.01 -0.73 5.82
C ILE A 150 25.80 -1.15 4.59
N GLN A 151 25.91 -0.25 3.61
CA GLN A 151 26.62 -0.50 2.36
C GLN A 151 27.07 0.82 1.71
N PRO A 152 28.31 0.92 1.23
CA PRO A 152 28.70 2.01 0.34
C PRO A 152 27.98 1.87 -1.00
N GLY A 153 27.27 2.93 -1.40
CA GLY A 153 26.57 2.99 -2.68
C GLY A 153 25.05 3.15 -2.55
N VAL A 154 24.42 3.08 -3.70
CA VAL A 154 22.98 3.32 -3.86
C VAL A 154 22.27 1.98 -4.03
N ILE A 155 21.26 1.74 -3.20
CA ILE A 155 20.38 0.57 -3.30
C ILE A 155 19.17 0.97 -4.15
N LYS A 156 18.91 0.19 -5.19
CA LYS A 156 17.73 0.35 -6.04
C LYS A 156 16.77 -0.79 -5.78
N THR A 157 15.58 -0.46 -5.30
CA THR A 157 14.48 -1.42 -5.17
C THR A 157 13.64 -1.40 -6.42
N GLN A 158 13.44 -2.55 -7.03
CA GLN A 158 12.55 -2.73 -8.19
C GLN A 158 11.17 -3.21 -7.72
N VAL A 159 10.15 -2.99 -8.53
CA VAL A 159 8.79 -3.49 -8.23
C VAL A 159 8.83 -5.01 -8.02
N ARG A 160 9.57 -5.75 -8.85
CA ARG A 160 9.72 -7.22 -8.72
C ARG A 160 10.29 -7.66 -7.37
N ASP A 161 11.16 -6.85 -6.74
CA ASP A 161 11.73 -7.17 -5.43
C ASP A 161 10.66 -7.09 -4.32
N VAL A 162 9.80 -6.08 -4.39
CA VAL A 162 8.65 -5.94 -3.48
C VAL A 162 7.68 -7.11 -3.66
N ILE A 163 7.36 -7.44 -4.91
CA ILE A 163 6.47 -8.58 -5.23
C ILE A 163 7.06 -9.89 -4.71
N LEU A 164 8.35 -10.14 -4.91
CA LEU A 164 9.02 -11.34 -4.40
C LEU A 164 8.94 -11.43 -2.88
N ALA A 165 9.23 -10.33 -2.16
CA ALA A 165 9.12 -10.31 -0.70
C ALA A 165 7.69 -10.64 -0.21
N LEU A 166 6.66 -10.13 -0.91
CA LEU A 166 5.26 -10.42 -0.60
C LEU A 166 4.89 -11.89 -0.88
N LEU A 167 5.37 -12.48 -1.97
CA LEU A 167 5.15 -13.88 -2.31
C LEU A 167 5.81 -14.83 -1.30
N ILE A 168 7.03 -14.52 -0.86
CA ILE A 168 7.72 -15.25 0.21
C ILE A 168 6.90 -15.19 1.51
N HIS A 169 6.35 -14.02 1.84
CA HIS A 169 5.46 -13.86 3.00
C HIS A 169 4.19 -14.72 2.89
N MET A 170 3.49 -14.66 1.74
CA MET A 170 2.25 -15.41 1.51
C MET A 170 2.47 -16.94 1.56
N THR A 171 3.66 -17.39 1.14
CA THR A 171 4.06 -18.80 1.18
C THR A 171 4.73 -19.20 2.50
N LYS A 172 4.76 -18.29 3.50
CA LYS A 172 5.27 -18.51 4.87
C LYS A 172 6.73 -18.96 4.90
N GLN A 173 7.55 -18.49 3.99
CA GLN A 173 8.98 -18.78 3.94
C GLN A 173 9.81 -17.69 4.65
N ASP A 174 11.05 -18.02 5.02
CA ASP A 174 11.95 -17.04 5.64
C ASP A 174 12.65 -16.19 4.56
N HIS A 175 12.40 -14.88 4.61
CA HIS A 175 13.02 -13.90 3.70
C HIS A 175 14.56 -13.93 3.73
N LYS A 176 15.17 -14.28 4.88
CA LYS A 176 16.62 -14.36 5.01
C LYS A 176 17.22 -15.42 4.10
N GLU A 177 16.50 -16.52 3.89
CA GLU A 177 16.95 -17.58 2.99
C GLU A 177 17.01 -17.16 1.52
N TYR A 178 16.32 -16.05 1.18
CA TYR A 178 16.30 -15.43 -0.14
C TYR A 178 17.23 -14.21 -0.23
N GLY A 179 18.03 -13.94 0.81
CA GLY A 179 19.00 -12.85 0.81
C GLY A 179 18.41 -11.45 1.00
N PHE A 180 17.21 -11.33 1.58
CA PHE A 180 16.61 -10.05 1.97
C PHE A 180 17.23 -9.51 3.26
N GLU A 181 18.47 -9.05 3.17
CA GLU A 181 19.28 -8.60 4.33
C GLU A 181 18.78 -7.28 4.93
N LEU A 182 18.13 -6.45 4.11
CA LEU A 182 17.72 -5.09 4.47
C LEU A 182 16.24 -4.99 4.87
N LEU A 183 15.48 -6.08 4.72
CA LEU A 183 14.04 -6.08 4.89
C LEU A 183 13.63 -5.68 6.32
N ARG A 184 12.74 -4.70 6.40
CA ARG A 184 12.19 -4.21 7.67
C ARG A 184 10.68 -4.31 7.67
N ALA A 185 10.14 -5.01 8.66
CA ALA A 185 8.70 -5.15 8.84
C ALA A 185 8.04 -3.84 9.29
N THR A 186 6.77 -3.68 8.91
CA THR A 186 5.89 -2.61 9.38
C THR A 186 4.46 -3.14 9.54
N PRO A 187 3.72 -2.71 10.56
CA PRO A 187 2.37 -3.23 10.82
C PRO A 187 1.36 -2.94 9.71
N THR A 188 1.55 -1.84 8.97
CA THR A 188 0.57 -1.38 7.98
C THR A 188 0.77 -2.01 6.60
N THR A 189 2.02 -2.12 6.15
CA THR A 189 2.36 -2.54 4.78
C THR A 189 3.21 -3.82 4.74
N LEU A 190 3.20 -4.61 5.80
CA LEU A 190 4.04 -5.80 6.01
C LEU A 190 5.53 -5.45 6.05
N PHE A 191 6.02 -4.71 5.04
CA PHE A 191 7.41 -4.27 4.93
C PHE A 191 7.48 -2.81 4.50
N HIS A 192 8.56 -2.13 4.88
CA HIS A 192 8.96 -0.88 4.23
C HIS A 192 9.45 -1.20 2.82
N THR A 193 8.68 -0.86 1.79
CA THR A 193 8.95 -1.27 0.40
C THR A 193 10.34 -0.90 -0.11
N TYR A 194 10.90 0.24 0.33
CA TYR A 194 12.26 0.64 -0.03
C TYR A 194 13.34 -0.34 0.50
N THR A 195 13.04 -1.12 1.55
CA THR A 195 13.97 -2.10 2.13
C THR A 195 13.93 -3.48 1.45
N CYS A 196 13.05 -3.67 0.47
CA CYS A 196 12.99 -4.91 -0.31
C CYS A 196 14.09 -5.02 -1.38
N GLY A 197 14.90 -3.98 -1.60
CA GLY A 197 15.96 -3.98 -2.60
C GLY A 197 17.18 -4.82 -2.21
N PHE A 198 17.93 -5.20 -3.22
CA PHE A 198 19.17 -5.96 -3.07
C PHE A 198 20.38 -5.06 -3.26
N THR A 199 21.46 -5.41 -2.56
CA THR A 199 22.74 -4.70 -2.63
C THR A 199 23.52 -5.01 -3.92
N LYS A 200 23.26 -6.17 -4.54
CA LYS A 200 23.89 -6.64 -5.77
C LYS A 200 22.87 -7.32 -6.68
N GLU A 201 23.07 -7.19 -7.98
CA GLU A 201 22.19 -7.82 -8.97
C GLU A 201 22.23 -9.35 -8.89
N GLU A 202 23.41 -9.92 -8.67
CA GLU A 202 23.56 -11.38 -8.56
C GLU A 202 22.73 -11.95 -7.39
N LYS A 203 22.66 -11.22 -6.26
CA LYS A 203 21.83 -11.63 -5.12
C LYS A 203 20.34 -11.57 -5.47
N ARG A 204 19.92 -10.53 -6.21
CA ARG A 204 18.54 -10.40 -6.69
C ARG A 204 18.15 -11.57 -7.59
N GLU A 205 18.95 -11.84 -8.63
CA GLU A 205 18.67 -12.91 -9.57
C GLU A 205 18.65 -14.28 -8.88
N ALA A 206 19.58 -14.55 -7.95
CA ALA A 206 19.58 -15.77 -7.15
C ALA A 206 18.31 -15.93 -6.30
N ALA A 207 17.83 -14.85 -5.68
CA ALA A 207 16.60 -14.86 -4.90
C ALA A 207 15.37 -15.18 -5.77
N HIS A 208 15.24 -14.54 -6.93
CA HIS A 208 14.17 -14.80 -7.89
C HIS A 208 14.21 -16.24 -8.43
N ALA A 209 15.38 -16.74 -8.81
CA ALA A 209 15.54 -18.12 -9.31
C ALA A 209 15.20 -19.15 -8.21
N LYS A 210 15.67 -18.93 -6.97
CA LYS A 210 15.36 -19.80 -5.83
C LYS A 210 13.84 -19.90 -5.61
N TRP A 211 13.15 -18.75 -5.56
CA TRP A 211 11.70 -18.73 -5.33
C TRP A 211 10.94 -19.37 -6.50
N ALA A 212 11.31 -19.09 -7.75
CA ALA A 212 10.68 -19.70 -8.91
C ALA A 212 10.80 -21.25 -8.90
N SER A 213 12.00 -21.76 -8.58
CA SER A 213 12.22 -23.21 -8.45
C SER A 213 11.41 -23.83 -7.33
N TRP A 214 11.26 -23.11 -6.20
CA TRP A 214 10.43 -23.58 -5.10
C TRP A 214 8.94 -23.58 -5.49
N TYR A 215 8.46 -22.50 -6.12
CA TYR A 215 7.05 -22.36 -6.50
C TYR A 215 6.62 -23.44 -7.50
N GLU A 216 7.44 -23.74 -8.52
CA GLU A 216 7.14 -24.80 -9.48
C GLU A 216 6.93 -26.19 -8.82
N LYS A 217 7.60 -26.45 -7.70
CA LYS A 217 7.48 -27.71 -6.96
C LYS A 217 6.31 -27.75 -5.97
N ASN A 218 5.82 -26.57 -5.55
CA ASN A 218 4.87 -26.45 -4.44
C ASN A 218 3.58 -25.71 -4.83
N LYS A 219 3.42 -25.30 -6.09
CA LYS A 219 2.17 -24.68 -6.54
C LYS A 219 1.01 -25.66 -6.45
N PRO A 220 -0.20 -25.20 -6.07
CA PRO A 220 -1.41 -26.02 -6.12
C PRO A 220 -1.63 -26.55 -7.55
N GLU A 221 -2.13 -27.79 -7.63
CA GLU A 221 -2.57 -28.40 -8.90
C GLU A 221 -3.77 -27.67 -9.51
#